data_18fa0d17da1c5724c3cc0192fd4eb217
#
_entry.id   18fa0d17da1c5724c3cc0192fd4eb217
#
_cell.length_a   1.000
_cell.length_b   1.000
_cell.length_c   1.000
_cell.angle_alpha   90.00
_cell.angle_beta   90.00
_cell.angle_gamma   90.00
#
_symmetry.space_group_name_H-M   'P 1'
#
loop_
_entity.id
_entity.type
_entity.pdbx_description
1 polymer ?
#
loop_
_entity_poly.entity_id
_entity_poly.type
_entity_poly.pdbx_seq_one_letter_code
_entity_poly.pdbx_strand_id
1 'polypeptide(L)'
;MHSVQTALETLRTLAETPTVARLAEAFSAEGHELALVGGPVRDAFLGHGVHDLDFTTSARPDEILRIVAPIAETHWDIGRAFGTIGARVSGETVEITTYRSDSYDGVSRKPDIEFGESLEGDLVRRDFTVNAMALRLPEVVLVDPSGGVEDLLAERLRTPAPADLSFGDDPLRMLRGARFTSQLGFRTTDEVEWAMAELAGRIRDVSAERVQEELRKLLATSSPRAGLELLVDTGLAGYFLPELPALRLEQDEHHHHKDVYTHSLTVLEQSISLEQSRNPGAAPDVVLRLAALLHDVGKPATRRLEAGGAVSFHHHDLVGAKLTVKRMRALKFDNQTTKEVARLIELHLRFFGYTDGAWTDSAVRRYVTDAGPLLDRLHILTRADVTTRNRRKAERLAHAYDDLEARIAELAEKEELASKRPDLDGTRIMEILGLAPGPEVGQAYRFLLELRLEEGPLGEEVATQRLREWWASR
;
A
#
# COMPACT_ATOMS: atom_id res chain seq x y z
N MET A 1 -12.02 7.89 -21.11
CA MET A 1 -12.42 6.64 -21.78
C MET A 1 -12.38 6.86 -23.28
N HIS A 2 -11.81 5.94 -24.04
CA HIS A 2 -11.77 6.01 -25.50
C HIS A 2 -13.12 5.59 -26.10
N SER A 3 -13.38 6.00 -27.36
CA SER A 3 -14.48 5.38 -28.12
C SER A 3 -14.16 3.90 -28.37
N VAL A 4 -15.19 3.06 -28.52
CA VAL A 4 -14.99 1.64 -28.86
C VAL A 4 -14.11 1.47 -30.09
N GLN A 5 -14.29 2.33 -31.10
CA GLN A 5 -13.47 2.32 -32.31
C GLN A 5 -12.00 2.63 -32.02
N THR A 6 -11.69 3.63 -31.22
CA THR A 6 -10.31 3.97 -30.80
C THR A 6 -9.68 2.85 -29.99
N ALA A 7 -10.44 2.24 -29.11
CA ALA A 7 -9.96 1.09 -28.34
C ALA A 7 -9.61 -0.10 -29.23
N LEU A 8 -10.45 -0.41 -30.23
CA LEU A 8 -10.16 -1.48 -31.20
C LEU A 8 -8.96 -1.17 -32.09
N GLU A 9 -8.74 0.11 -32.46
CA GLU A 9 -7.54 0.53 -33.17
C GLU A 9 -6.29 0.38 -32.29
N THR A 10 -6.37 0.73 -31.00
CA THR A 10 -5.27 0.50 -30.04
C THR A 10 -4.95 -0.97 -29.92
N LEU A 11 -5.96 -1.84 -29.80
CA LEU A 11 -5.75 -3.30 -29.72
C LEU A 11 -5.16 -3.89 -30.99
N ARG A 12 -5.54 -3.38 -32.17
CA ARG A 12 -4.89 -3.77 -33.44
C ARG A 12 -3.42 -3.38 -33.47
N THR A 13 -3.10 -2.15 -33.11
CA THR A 13 -1.72 -1.69 -33.00
C THR A 13 -0.91 -2.54 -32.02
N LEU A 14 -1.51 -2.91 -30.89
CA LEU A 14 -0.87 -3.78 -29.92
C LEU A 14 -0.62 -5.19 -30.48
N ALA A 15 -1.57 -5.74 -31.22
CA ALA A 15 -1.42 -7.03 -31.91
C ALA A 15 -0.28 -7.05 -32.95
N GLU A 16 0.04 -5.90 -33.54
CA GLU A 16 1.11 -5.73 -34.52
C GLU A 16 2.50 -5.51 -33.88
N THR A 17 2.58 -5.33 -32.56
CA THR A 17 3.89 -5.20 -31.87
C THR A 17 4.73 -6.47 -32.05
N PRO A 18 6.07 -6.33 -32.09
CA PRO A 18 6.95 -7.50 -32.32
C PRO A 18 6.72 -8.64 -31.34
N THR A 19 6.44 -8.33 -30.08
CA THR A 19 6.17 -9.31 -29.02
C THR A 19 4.90 -10.09 -29.28
N VAL A 20 3.79 -9.39 -29.50
CA VAL A 20 2.47 -10.02 -29.68
C VAL A 20 2.41 -10.79 -31.00
N ALA A 21 2.88 -10.19 -32.11
CA ALA A 21 2.89 -10.84 -33.43
C ALA A 21 3.72 -12.14 -33.43
N ARG A 22 4.92 -12.11 -32.79
CA ARG A 22 5.80 -13.28 -32.71
C ARG A 22 5.20 -14.40 -31.88
N LEU A 23 4.53 -14.08 -30.77
CA LEU A 23 3.82 -15.05 -29.97
C LEU A 23 2.63 -15.65 -30.75
N ALA A 24 1.81 -14.80 -31.38
CA ALA A 24 0.66 -15.24 -32.17
C ALA A 24 1.07 -16.20 -33.30
N GLU A 25 2.15 -15.89 -34.01
CA GLU A 25 2.70 -16.74 -35.08
C GLU A 25 3.20 -18.09 -34.51
N ALA A 26 3.94 -18.07 -33.40
CA ALA A 26 4.52 -19.27 -32.81
C ALA A 26 3.45 -20.25 -32.29
N PHE A 27 2.42 -19.74 -31.60
CA PHE A 27 1.32 -20.58 -31.12
C PHE A 27 0.43 -21.11 -32.25
N SER A 28 0.11 -20.26 -33.23
CA SER A 28 -0.65 -20.66 -34.43
C SER A 28 0.05 -21.74 -35.25
N ALA A 29 1.38 -21.65 -35.41
CA ALA A 29 2.19 -22.64 -36.14
C ALA A 29 2.15 -24.04 -35.48
N GLU A 30 1.99 -24.10 -34.16
CA GLU A 30 1.85 -25.34 -33.38
C GLU A 30 0.38 -25.77 -33.19
N GLY A 31 -0.58 -25.04 -33.79
CA GLY A 31 -2.01 -25.35 -33.75
C GLY A 31 -2.71 -25.02 -32.44
N HIS A 32 -2.15 -24.11 -31.63
CA HIS A 32 -2.73 -23.66 -30.39
C HIS A 32 -3.37 -22.27 -30.51
N GLU A 33 -4.50 -22.10 -29.83
CA GLU A 33 -5.13 -20.78 -29.67
C GLU A 33 -4.28 -19.91 -28.72
N LEU A 34 -4.24 -18.61 -29.01
CA LEU A 34 -3.66 -17.59 -28.14
C LEU A 34 -4.56 -16.37 -28.10
N ALA A 35 -4.77 -15.81 -26.92
CA ALA A 35 -5.50 -14.56 -26.77
C ALA A 35 -4.83 -13.66 -25.72
N LEU A 36 -4.76 -12.37 -26.01
CA LEU A 36 -4.41 -11.34 -25.04
C LEU A 36 -5.63 -11.11 -24.14
N VAL A 37 -5.46 -11.02 -22.80
CA VAL A 37 -6.59 -11.03 -21.85
C VAL A 37 -6.43 -10.03 -20.72
N GLY A 38 -7.55 -9.64 -20.10
CA GLY A 38 -7.56 -8.94 -18.83
C GLY A 38 -7.15 -7.48 -18.90
N GLY A 39 -6.15 -7.11 -18.12
CA GLY A 39 -5.64 -5.73 -18.01
C GLY A 39 -5.39 -5.04 -19.33
N PRO A 40 -4.58 -5.60 -20.23
CA PRO A 40 -4.28 -5.02 -21.54
C PRO A 40 -5.52 -4.67 -22.37
N VAL A 41 -6.50 -5.55 -22.41
CA VAL A 41 -7.73 -5.32 -23.17
C VAL A 41 -8.56 -4.21 -22.52
N ARG A 42 -8.78 -4.28 -21.20
CA ARG A 42 -9.47 -3.23 -20.44
C ARG A 42 -8.81 -1.86 -20.61
N ASP A 43 -7.49 -1.79 -20.45
CA ASP A 43 -6.75 -0.53 -20.43
C ASP A 43 -6.74 0.17 -21.81
N ALA A 44 -6.82 -0.61 -22.90
CA ALA A 44 -7.04 -0.06 -24.24
C ALA A 44 -8.37 0.70 -24.33
N PHE A 45 -9.45 0.19 -23.72
CA PHE A 45 -10.75 0.89 -23.66
C PHE A 45 -10.70 2.13 -22.73
N LEU A 46 -9.95 2.06 -21.63
CA LEU A 46 -9.79 3.18 -20.71
C LEU A 46 -8.88 4.30 -21.26
N GLY A 47 -8.10 4.03 -22.30
CA GLY A 47 -7.10 4.96 -22.84
C GLY A 47 -5.84 5.03 -21.99
N HIS A 48 -5.59 4.00 -21.19
CA HIS A 48 -4.37 3.86 -20.39
C HIS A 48 -3.26 3.18 -21.21
N GLY A 49 -2.01 3.46 -20.89
CA GLY A 49 -0.87 2.73 -21.46
C GLY A 49 -0.94 1.26 -21.04
N VAL A 50 -0.71 0.35 -21.99
CA VAL A 50 -0.62 -1.08 -21.72
C VAL A 50 0.82 -1.39 -21.29
N HIS A 51 1.00 -1.93 -20.10
CA HIS A 51 2.32 -2.20 -19.51
C HIS A 51 2.59 -3.68 -19.29
N ASP A 52 1.58 -4.47 -18.95
CA ASP A 52 1.68 -5.89 -18.68
C ASP A 52 0.97 -6.66 -19.80
N LEU A 53 1.60 -7.68 -20.36
CA LEU A 53 1.06 -8.49 -21.43
C LEU A 53 0.71 -9.88 -20.90
N ASP A 54 -0.60 -10.07 -20.62
CA ASP A 54 -1.15 -11.33 -20.16
C ASP A 54 -1.84 -12.04 -21.30
N PHE A 55 -1.46 -13.32 -21.50
CA PHE A 55 -2.05 -14.18 -22.51
C PHE A 55 -2.72 -15.41 -21.89
N THR A 56 -3.71 -15.92 -22.58
CA THR A 56 -4.29 -17.22 -22.29
C THR A 56 -4.29 -18.08 -23.56
N THR A 57 -4.16 -19.41 -23.41
CA THR A 57 -3.93 -20.32 -24.53
C THR A 57 -4.56 -21.71 -24.27
N SER A 58 -4.84 -22.44 -25.37
CA SER A 58 -5.21 -23.87 -25.32
C SER A 58 -4.01 -24.78 -25.01
N ALA A 59 -2.76 -24.28 -25.20
CA ALA A 59 -1.55 -25.06 -24.93
C ALA A 59 -1.36 -25.36 -23.44
N ARG A 60 -0.88 -26.56 -23.11
CA ARG A 60 -0.52 -26.96 -21.75
C ARG A 60 0.84 -26.36 -21.36
N PRO A 61 1.19 -26.26 -20.07
CA PRO A 61 2.45 -25.62 -19.65
C PRO A 61 3.70 -26.14 -20.32
N ASP A 62 3.78 -27.45 -20.57
CA ASP A 62 4.93 -28.04 -21.29
C ASP A 62 4.98 -27.66 -22.76
N GLU A 63 3.82 -27.52 -23.38
CA GLU A 63 3.69 -27.03 -24.76
C GLU A 63 4.02 -25.55 -24.84
N ILE A 64 3.53 -24.74 -23.87
CA ILE A 64 3.89 -23.30 -23.76
C ILE A 64 5.41 -23.16 -23.70
N LEU A 65 6.09 -23.90 -22.81
CA LEU A 65 7.55 -23.87 -22.70
C LEU A 65 8.24 -24.25 -24.02
N ARG A 66 7.77 -25.31 -24.68
CA ARG A 66 8.31 -25.75 -25.96
C ARG A 66 8.18 -24.69 -27.06
N ILE A 67 7.04 -24.00 -27.11
CA ILE A 67 6.76 -22.96 -28.10
C ILE A 67 7.57 -21.69 -27.81
N VAL A 68 7.66 -21.31 -26.54
CA VAL A 68 8.25 -20.04 -26.12
C VAL A 68 9.79 -20.09 -26.06
N ALA A 69 10.38 -21.22 -25.65
CA ALA A 69 11.83 -21.35 -25.49
C ALA A 69 12.66 -20.93 -26.72
N PRO A 70 12.28 -21.22 -27.96
CA PRO A 70 13.03 -20.81 -29.15
C PRO A 70 12.98 -19.31 -29.48
N ILE A 71 11.94 -18.61 -28.95
CA ILE A 71 11.65 -17.21 -29.27
C ILE A 71 11.90 -16.26 -28.13
N ALA A 72 12.03 -16.76 -26.89
CA ALA A 72 12.23 -15.97 -25.68
C ALA A 72 13.73 -15.72 -25.42
N GLU A 73 14.05 -14.55 -24.88
CA GLU A 73 15.36 -14.21 -24.32
C GLU A 73 15.62 -14.97 -23.02
N THR A 74 14.58 -15.06 -22.20
CA THR A 74 14.54 -15.82 -20.94
C THR A 74 13.12 -16.32 -20.69
N HIS A 75 12.98 -17.41 -19.94
CA HIS A 75 11.68 -17.91 -19.47
C HIS A 75 11.81 -18.46 -18.05
N TRP A 76 10.67 -18.51 -17.34
CA TRP A 76 10.57 -19.07 -15.98
C TRP A 76 9.25 -19.79 -15.78
N ASP A 77 9.26 -20.80 -14.93
CA ASP A 77 8.15 -21.73 -14.69
C ASP A 77 7.61 -21.70 -13.24
N ILE A 78 7.88 -20.62 -12.50
CA ILE A 78 7.42 -20.47 -11.10
C ILE A 78 5.89 -20.64 -10.98
N GLY A 79 5.14 -20.24 -12.02
CA GLY A 79 3.69 -20.39 -12.11
C GLY A 79 3.21 -21.69 -12.72
N ARG A 80 4.10 -22.64 -13.10
CA ARG A 80 3.75 -23.88 -13.84
C ARG A 80 2.71 -24.73 -13.15
N ALA A 81 2.79 -24.85 -11.82
CA ALA A 81 1.79 -25.58 -11.03
C ALA A 81 0.38 -24.96 -11.13
N PHE A 82 0.29 -23.70 -11.55
CA PHE A 82 -0.96 -22.97 -11.78
C PHE A 82 -1.26 -22.76 -13.27
N GLY A 83 -0.54 -23.45 -14.15
CA GLY A 83 -0.74 -23.35 -15.60
C GLY A 83 -0.11 -22.12 -16.26
N THR A 84 0.71 -21.33 -15.56
CA THR A 84 1.30 -20.08 -16.05
C THR A 84 2.78 -20.24 -16.29
N ILE A 85 3.24 -19.78 -17.46
CA ILE A 85 4.65 -19.65 -17.83
C ILE A 85 4.94 -18.18 -18.10
N GLY A 86 5.99 -17.68 -17.48
CA GLY A 86 6.50 -16.34 -17.77
C GLY A 86 7.65 -16.39 -18.77
N ALA A 87 7.75 -15.36 -19.58
CA ALA A 87 8.86 -15.24 -20.55
C ALA A 87 9.20 -13.76 -20.83
N ARG A 88 10.39 -13.55 -21.39
CA ARG A 88 10.78 -12.27 -21.98
C ARG A 88 10.93 -12.45 -23.48
N VAL A 89 10.11 -11.74 -24.24
CA VAL A 89 10.06 -11.83 -25.71
C VAL A 89 10.18 -10.43 -26.29
N SER A 90 11.12 -10.20 -27.19
CA SER A 90 11.38 -8.90 -27.80
C SER A 90 11.54 -7.74 -26.78
N GLY A 91 12.16 -8.04 -25.63
CA GLY A 91 12.42 -7.08 -24.57
C GLY A 91 11.26 -6.87 -23.58
N GLU A 92 10.08 -7.43 -23.83
CA GLU A 92 8.91 -7.31 -22.96
C GLU A 92 8.67 -8.57 -22.13
N THR A 93 8.20 -8.40 -20.91
CA THR A 93 7.78 -9.49 -20.04
C THR A 93 6.36 -9.88 -20.37
N VAL A 94 6.12 -11.18 -20.52
CA VAL A 94 4.80 -11.75 -20.82
C VAL A 94 4.47 -12.88 -19.85
N GLU A 95 3.20 -13.03 -19.50
CA GLU A 95 2.66 -14.18 -18.79
C GLU A 95 1.67 -14.92 -19.68
N ILE A 96 1.86 -16.24 -19.83
CA ILE A 96 1.03 -17.07 -20.69
C ILE A 96 0.42 -18.18 -19.83
N THR A 97 -0.90 -18.23 -19.76
CA THR A 97 -1.63 -19.15 -18.90
C THR A 97 -2.50 -20.09 -19.74
N THR A 98 -2.42 -21.39 -19.48
CA THR A 98 -3.34 -22.37 -20.07
C THR A 98 -4.78 -22.07 -19.69
N TYR A 99 -5.76 -22.24 -20.59
CA TYR A 99 -7.18 -22.17 -20.26
C TYR A 99 -7.49 -23.04 -19.04
N ARG A 100 -8.26 -22.51 -18.12
CA ARG A 100 -8.65 -23.22 -16.91
C ARG A 100 -10.15 -23.43 -16.87
N SER A 101 -10.57 -24.58 -16.33
CA SER A 101 -11.90 -24.79 -15.79
C SER A 101 -11.72 -25.04 -14.31
N ASP A 102 -12.41 -24.29 -13.46
CA ASP A 102 -12.33 -24.52 -12.03
C ASP A 102 -13.40 -25.58 -11.67
N SER A 103 -12.98 -26.76 -11.20
CA SER A 103 -13.86 -27.67 -10.47
C SER A 103 -13.50 -27.58 -8.99
N TYR A 104 -14.43 -27.11 -8.17
CA TYR A 104 -14.30 -27.12 -6.72
C TYR A 104 -15.05 -28.33 -6.15
N ASP A 105 -14.30 -29.25 -5.55
CA ASP A 105 -14.89 -30.36 -4.78
C ASP A 105 -15.29 -29.98 -3.34
N GLY A 106 -15.13 -28.70 -2.96
CA GLY A 106 -15.51 -28.16 -1.65
C GLY A 106 -14.71 -28.67 -0.45
N VAL A 107 -13.73 -29.54 -0.63
CA VAL A 107 -13.00 -30.22 0.46
C VAL A 107 -11.52 -29.85 0.52
N SER A 108 -10.92 -29.49 -0.60
CA SER A 108 -9.50 -29.20 -0.68
C SER A 108 -9.19 -27.70 -0.56
N ARG A 109 -8.17 -27.32 0.25
CA ARG A 109 -7.63 -25.94 0.34
C ARG A 109 -6.78 -25.53 -0.88
N LYS A 110 -6.53 -26.47 -1.80
CA LYS A 110 -5.88 -26.23 -3.08
C LYS A 110 -6.89 -26.55 -4.18
N PRO A 111 -7.24 -25.60 -5.06
CA PRO A 111 -8.04 -25.92 -6.21
C PRO A 111 -7.28 -26.95 -7.04
N ASP A 112 -7.90 -28.07 -7.35
CA ASP A 112 -7.43 -28.94 -8.42
C ASP A 112 -7.64 -28.18 -9.73
N ILE A 113 -6.53 -27.75 -10.34
CA ILE A 113 -6.57 -27.00 -11.59
C ILE A 113 -6.97 -27.99 -12.69
N GLU A 114 -8.22 -27.94 -13.08
CA GLU A 114 -8.64 -28.53 -14.33
C GLU A 114 -8.38 -27.53 -15.45
N PHE A 115 -7.71 -28.01 -16.48
CA PHE A 115 -7.44 -27.19 -17.66
C PHE A 115 -8.70 -27.16 -18.55
N GLY A 116 -9.14 -25.94 -18.86
CA GLY A 116 -10.29 -25.70 -19.73
C GLY A 116 -10.02 -26.01 -21.20
N GLU A 117 -11.09 -26.13 -21.96
CA GLU A 117 -11.03 -26.46 -23.39
C GLU A 117 -11.36 -25.26 -24.30
N SER A 118 -11.87 -24.16 -23.75
CA SER A 118 -12.29 -22.99 -24.54
C SER A 118 -11.90 -21.65 -23.90
N LEU A 119 -11.67 -20.66 -24.75
CA LEU A 119 -11.40 -19.28 -24.34
C LEU A 119 -12.57 -18.69 -23.56
N GLU A 120 -13.79 -18.90 -24.03
CA GLU A 120 -15.01 -18.39 -23.39
C GLU A 120 -15.19 -18.94 -21.97
N GLY A 121 -14.88 -20.24 -21.77
CA GLY A 121 -14.87 -20.88 -20.45
C GLY A 121 -13.83 -20.24 -19.51
N ASP A 122 -12.61 -19.96 -20.00
CA ASP A 122 -11.57 -19.28 -19.23
C ASP A 122 -11.98 -17.85 -18.85
N LEU A 123 -12.70 -17.14 -19.72
CA LEU A 123 -13.15 -15.78 -19.45
C LEU A 123 -14.26 -15.73 -18.39
N VAL A 124 -15.24 -16.61 -18.45
CA VAL A 124 -16.39 -16.60 -17.52
C VAL A 124 -15.97 -16.87 -16.06
N ARG A 125 -14.88 -17.58 -15.83
CA ARG A 125 -14.38 -17.84 -14.47
C ARG A 125 -13.50 -16.72 -13.89
N ARG A 126 -13.22 -15.66 -14.63
CA ARG A 126 -12.41 -14.53 -14.14
C ARG A 126 -13.14 -13.73 -13.05
N ASP A 127 -12.43 -12.78 -12.44
CA ASP A 127 -12.93 -12.02 -11.29
C ASP A 127 -14.08 -11.06 -11.66
N PHE A 128 -13.85 -10.19 -12.64
CA PHE A 128 -14.83 -9.16 -13.07
C PHE A 128 -14.94 -9.12 -14.58
N THR A 129 -16.14 -8.79 -15.08
CA THR A 129 -16.46 -8.71 -16.51
C THR A 129 -15.48 -7.81 -17.27
N VAL A 130 -15.08 -6.67 -16.68
CA VAL A 130 -14.11 -5.74 -17.23
C VAL A 130 -12.72 -6.32 -17.43
N ASN A 131 -12.40 -7.43 -16.77
CA ASN A 131 -11.16 -8.21 -16.93
C ASN A 131 -11.38 -9.55 -17.64
N ALA A 132 -12.64 -9.85 -18.01
CA ALA A 132 -13.06 -11.09 -18.64
C ALA A 132 -13.28 -10.90 -20.15
N MET A 133 -12.45 -10.07 -20.76
CA MET A 133 -12.41 -9.82 -22.20
C MET A 133 -11.08 -10.28 -22.77
N ALA A 134 -11.09 -10.71 -24.02
CA ALA A 134 -9.90 -11.17 -24.72
C ALA A 134 -9.81 -10.63 -26.13
N LEU A 135 -8.60 -10.51 -26.65
CA LEU A 135 -8.31 -10.31 -28.06
C LEU A 135 -7.72 -11.61 -28.62
N ARG A 136 -8.54 -12.36 -29.39
CA ARG A 136 -8.08 -13.61 -30.05
C ARG A 136 -7.08 -13.28 -31.14
N LEU A 137 -5.99 -14.02 -31.17
CA LEU A 137 -4.86 -13.84 -32.08
C LEU A 137 -4.67 -15.11 -32.95
N PRO A 138 -4.25 -15.00 -34.20
CA PRO A 138 -3.82 -13.77 -34.90
C PRO A 138 -5.00 -12.96 -35.54
N GLU A 139 -6.23 -13.42 -35.48
CA GLU A 139 -7.40 -12.86 -36.18
C GLU A 139 -7.77 -11.45 -35.71
N VAL A 140 -7.26 -11.02 -34.54
CA VAL A 140 -7.55 -9.73 -33.87
C VAL A 140 -9.05 -9.52 -33.64
N VAL A 141 -9.70 -10.54 -33.08
CA VAL A 141 -11.12 -10.57 -32.76
C VAL A 141 -11.34 -10.38 -31.27
N LEU A 142 -12.13 -9.36 -30.90
CA LEU A 142 -12.55 -9.16 -29.51
C LEU A 142 -13.55 -10.22 -29.09
N VAL A 143 -13.30 -10.88 -27.97
CA VAL A 143 -14.15 -11.90 -27.34
C VAL A 143 -14.60 -11.35 -25.98
N ASP A 144 -15.90 -11.12 -25.83
CA ASP A 144 -16.52 -10.56 -24.62
C ASP A 144 -17.82 -11.31 -24.27
N PRO A 145 -17.72 -12.53 -23.70
CA PRO A 145 -18.90 -13.36 -23.45
C PRO A 145 -19.79 -12.83 -22.32
N SER A 146 -19.27 -11.94 -21.46
CA SER A 146 -19.95 -11.50 -20.26
C SER A 146 -20.38 -10.03 -20.27
N GLY A 147 -20.16 -9.30 -21.38
CA GLY A 147 -20.53 -7.89 -21.51
C GLY A 147 -19.58 -6.93 -20.77
N GLY A 148 -18.28 -7.23 -20.74
CA GLY A 148 -17.28 -6.41 -20.10
C GLY A 148 -17.14 -5.03 -20.74
N VAL A 149 -17.31 -4.90 -22.04
CA VAL A 149 -17.33 -3.59 -22.72
C VAL A 149 -18.49 -2.73 -22.24
N GLU A 150 -19.69 -3.31 -22.09
CA GLU A 150 -20.86 -2.59 -21.56
C GLU A 150 -20.61 -2.12 -20.12
N ASP A 151 -20.06 -2.98 -19.28
CA ASP A 151 -19.73 -2.66 -17.89
C ASP A 151 -18.62 -1.61 -17.77
N LEU A 152 -17.63 -1.60 -18.68
CA LEU A 152 -16.65 -0.53 -18.78
C LEU A 152 -17.30 0.81 -19.09
N LEU A 153 -18.18 0.85 -20.10
CA LEU A 153 -18.90 2.08 -20.50
C LEU A 153 -19.82 2.57 -19.39
N ALA A 154 -20.39 1.66 -18.60
CA ALA A 154 -21.25 1.96 -17.44
C ALA A 154 -20.48 2.25 -16.15
N GLU A 155 -19.14 2.19 -16.17
CA GLU A 155 -18.28 2.32 -14.99
C GLU A 155 -18.69 1.38 -13.84
N ARG A 156 -18.98 0.13 -14.19
CA ARG A 156 -19.60 -0.86 -13.30
C ARG A 156 -18.71 -2.07 -13.10
N LEU A 157 -18.63 -2.57 -11.86
CA LEU A 157 -17.95 -3.82 -11.50
C LEU A 157 -18.99 -4.91 -11.24
N ARG A 158 -19.03 -5.90 -12.11
CA ARG A 158 -19.86 -7.09 -12.06
C ARG A 158 -19.01 -8.32 -12.33
N THR A 159 -19.34 -9.44 -11.70
CA THR A 159 -18.69 -10.73 -11.96
C THR A 159 -19.26 -11.42 -13.21
N PRO A 160 -18.46 -12.15 -13.99
CA PRO A 160 -18.95 -12.89 -15.15
C PRO A 160 -19.95 -14.00 -14.78
N ALA A 161 -19.68 -14.74 -13.71
CA ALA A 161 -20.59 -15.69 -13.08
C ALA A 161 -21.35 -15.01 -11.92
N PRO A 162 -22.41 -15.62 -11.34
CA PRO A 162 -23.04 -15.13 -10.11
C PRO A 162 -22.03 -14.83 -9.03
N ALA A 163 -22.17 -13.67 -8.35
CA ALA A 163 -21.14 -13.15 -7.46
C ALA A 163 -20.86 -14.08 -6.26
N ASP A 164 -21.86 -14.73 -5.73
CA ASP A 164 -21.74 -15.71 -4.65
C ASP A 164 -20.91 -16.94 -5.07
N LEU A 165 -21.08 -17.43 -6.28
CA LEU A 165 -20.26 -18.50 -6.82
C LEU A 165 -18.83 -18.03 -7.06
N SER A 166 -18.66 -16.87 -7.71
CA SER A 166 -17.34 -16.30 -8.00
C SER A 166 -16.50 -16.08 -6.74
N PHE A 167 -17.09 -15.54 -5.67
CA PHE A 167 -16.41 -15.30 -4.39
C PHE A 167 -16.31 -16.58 -3.53
N GLY A 168 -17.20 -17.53 -3.74
CA GLY A 168 -17.09 -18.88 -3.19
C GLY A 168 -15.85 -19.60 -3.71
N ASP A 169 -15.54 -19.45 -5.00
CA ASP A 169 -14.38 -20.06 -5.65
C ASP A 169 -13.05 -19.41 -5.21
N ASP A 170 -12.95 -18.09 -5.24
CA ASP A 170 -11.77 -17.38 -4.71
C ASP A 170 -12.21 -16.15 -3.91
N PRO A 171 -12.25 -16.25 -2.58
CA PRO A 171 -12.63 -15.13 -1.71
C PRO A 171 -11.75 -13.90 -1.83
N LEU A 172 -10.52 -14.01 -2.37
CA LEU A 172 -9.66 -12.85 -2.63
C LEU A 172 -10.28 -11.89 -3.66
N ARG A 173 -11.16 -12.37 -4.52
CA ARG A 173 -11.88 -11.53 -5.51
C ARG A 173 -12.67 -10.41 -4.84
N MET A 174 -13.14 -10.60 -3.60
CA MET A 174 -13.78 -9.53 -2.81
C MET A 174 -12.80 -8.35 -2.55
N LEU A 175 -11.56 -8.64 -2.14
CA LEU A 175 -10.54 -7.59 -1.97
C LEU A 175 -10.16 -6.95 -3.32
N ARG A 176 -10.07 -7.75 -4.36
CA ARG A 176 -9.80 -7.26 -5.72
C ARG A 176 -10.92 -6.32 -6.18
N GLY A 177 -12.20 -6.61 -5.85
CA GLY A 177 -13.33 -5.73 -6.10
C GLY A 177 -13.15 -4.36 -5.44
N ALA A 178 -12.82 -4.33 -4.16
CA ALA A 178 -12.52 -3.08 -3.46
C ALA A 178 -11.33 -2.32 -4.09
N ARG A 179 -10.28 -3.02 -4.50
CA ARG A 179 -9.16 -2.42 -5.20
C ARG A 179 -9.59 -1.83 -6.55
N PHE A 180 -10.35 -2.56 -7.36
CA PHE A 180 -10.81 -2.06 -8.67
C PHE A 180 -11.78 -0.88 -8.54
N THR A 181 -12.64 -0.87 -7.51
CA THR A 181 -13.46 0.30 -7.17
C THR A 181 -12.58 1.54 -7.01
N SER A 182 -11.47 1.45 -6.29
CA SER A 182 -10.54 2.57 -6.11
C SER A 182 -9.65 2.84 -7.32
N GLN A 183 -9.19 1.80 -8.01
CA GLN A 183 -8.25 1.92 -9.13
C GLN A 183 -8.92 2.49 -10.39
N LEU A 184 -10.14 2.05 -10.67
CA LEU A 184 -10.89 2.40 -11.87
C LEU A 184 -11.91 3.53 -11.62
N GLY A 185 -12.26 3.79 -10.36
CA GLY A 185 -13.35 4.70 -10.01
C GLY A 185 -14.74 4.13 -10.28
N PHE A 186 -14.86 2.82 -10.45
CA PHE A 186 -16.10 2.14 -10.81
C PHE A 186 -16.92 1.78 -9.58
N ARG A 187 -18.22 1.57 -9.77
CA ARG A 187 -19.14 1.13 -8.72
C ARG A 187 -19.42 -0.35 -8.84
N THR A 188 -19.43 -1.04 -7.70
CA THR A 188 -19.92 -2.42 -7.60
C THR A 188 -21.42 -2.47 -7.82
N THR A 189 -21.92 -3.58 -8.36
CA THR A 189 -23.37 -3.85 -8.40
C THR A 189 -23.87 -4.28 -7.03
N ASP A 190 -25.19 -4.10 -6.78
CA ASP A 190 -25.82 -4.52 -5.52
C ASP A 190 -25.61 -6.04 -5.27
N GLU A 191 -25.60 -6.86 -6.30
CA GLU A 191 -25.32 -8.30 -6.23
C GLU A 191 -23.89 -8.55 -5.70
N VAL A 192 -22.91 -7.83 -6.21
CA VAL A 192 -21.52 -7.94 -5.77
C VAL A 192 -21.38 -7.50 -4.30
N GLU A 193 -21.97 -6.38 -3.91
CA GLU A 193 -21.93 -5.91 -2.52
C GLU A 193 -22.62 -6.87 -1.56
N TRP A 194 -23.77 -7.38 -1.94
CA TRP A 194 -24.49 -8.40 -1.16
C TRP A 194 -23.64 -9.67 -0.98
N ALA A 195 -23.06 -10.20 -2.05
CA ALA A 195 -22.23 -11.40 -1.99
C ALA A 195 -20.94 -11.16 -1.17
N MET A 196 -20.34 -9.95 -1.25
CA MET A 196 -19.20 -9.57 -0.39
C MET A 196 -19.58 -9.60 1.08
N ALA A 197 -20.76 -9.10 1.45
CA ALA A 197 -21.23 -9.08 2.84
C ALA A 197 -21.53 -10.49 3.36
N GLU A 198 -22.25 -11.31 2.59
CA GLU A 198 -22.61 -12.69 2.96
C GLU A 198 -21.37 -13.60 3.10
N LEU A 199 -20.38 -13.43 2.21
CA LEU A 199 -19.20 -14.26 2.17
C LEU A 199 -17.97 -13.64 2.84
N ALA A 200 -18.11 -12.50 3.51
CA ALA A 200 -16.99 -11.77 4.14
C ALA A 200 -16.10 -12.66 5.00
N GLY A 201 -16.70 -13.60 5.75
CA GLY A 201 -15.97 -14.54 6.59
C GLY A 201 -15.01 -15.47 5.86
N ARG A 202 -15.29 -15.75 4.56
CA ARG A 202 -14.47 -16.62 3.72
C ARG A 202 -13.07 -16.04 3.43
N ILE A 203 -12.84 -14.74 3.64
CA ILE A 203 -11.51 -14.15 3.49
C ILE A 203 -10.46 -14.80 4.39
N ARG A 204 -10.88 -15.48 5.46
CA ARG A 204 -9.99 -16.27 6.34
C ARG A 204 -9.38 -17.48 5.66
N ASP A 205 -9.97 -17.94 4.56
CA ASP A 205 -9.48 -19.06 3.76
C ASP A 205 -8.30 -18.63 2.87
N VAL A 206 -8.14 -17.31 2.68
CA VAL A 206 -7.04 -16.73 1.88
C VAL A 206 -5.80 -16.52 2.75
N SER A 207 -4.62 -16.79 2.21
CA SER A 207 -3.36 -16.55 2.94
C SER A 207 -3.16 -15.07 3.25
N ALA A 208 -2.54 -14.80 4.39
CA ALA A 208 -2.30 -13.43 4.85
C ALA A 208 -1.43 -12.63 3.85
N GLU A 209 -0.51 -13.30 3.16
CA GLU A 209 0.35 -12.71 2.14
C GLU A 209 -0.46 -12.21 0.93
N ARG A 210 -1.45 -12.99 0.46
CA ARG A 210 -2.33 -12.57 -0.64
C ARG A 210 -3.23 -11.40 -0.21
N VAL A 211 -3.75 -11.43 1.01
CA VAL A 211 -4.54 -10.31 1.58
C VAL A 211 -3.69 -9.05 1.70
N GLN A 212 -2.48 -9.17 2.21
CA GLN A 212 -1.53 -8.07 2.35
C GLN A 212 -1.19 -7.44 1.00
N GLU A 213 -0.95 -8.25 -0.01
CA GLU A 213 -0.59 -7.76 -1.34
C GLU A 213 -1.75 -6.99 -2.00
N GLU A 214 -2.99 -7.46 -1.89
CA GLU A 214 -4.16 -6.72 -2.39
C GLU A 214 -4.41 -5.43 -1.59
N LEU A 215 -4.20 -5.43 -0.28
CA LEU A 215 -4.28 -4.21 0.54
C LEU A 215 -3.21 -3.18 0.13
N ARG A 216 -1.98 -3.61 -0.14
CA ARG A 216 -0.92 -2.74 -0.65
C ARG A 216 -1.30 -2.12 -1.99
N LYS A 217 -1.81 -2.92 -2.92
CA LYS A 217 -2.27 -2.46 -4.24
C LYS A 217 -3.43 -1.47 -4.12
N LEU A 218 -4.37 -1.72 -3.22
CA LEU A 218 -5.46 -0.80 -2.93
C LEU A 218 -4.93 0.55 -2.42
N LEU A 219 -4.06 0.54 -1.42
CA LEU A 219 -3.45 1.75 -0.86
C LEU A 219 -2.55 2.48 -1.86
N ALA A 220 -1.97 1.78 -2.83
CA ALA A 220 -1.16 2.38 -3.90
C ALA A 220 -1.99 3.12 -4.96
N THR A 221 -3.31 2.95 -4.99
CA THR A 221 -4.19 3.70 -5.91
C THR A 221 -4.18 5.21 -5.61
N SER A 222 -4.60 6.00 -6.58
CA SER A 222 -4.70 7.46 -6.42
C SER A 222 -5.83 7.88 -5.45
N SER A 223 -6.87 7.05 -5.31
CA SER A 223 -8.03 7.33 -4.46
C SER A 223 -8.51 6.06 -3.75
N PRO A 224 -7.85 5.61 -2.67
CA PRO A 224 -8.16 4.35 -1.98
C PRO A 224 -9.45 4.39 -1.16
N ARG A 225 -10.04 5.57 -0.91
CA ARG A 225 -11.22 5.75 -0.04
C ARG A 225 -12.37 4.83 -0.41
N ALA A 226 -12.83 4.86 -1.67
CA ALA A 226 -14.02 4.12 -2.08
C ALA A 226 -13.88 2.59 -1.83
N GLY A 227 -12.71 2.03 -2.13
CA GLY A 227 -12.44 0.63 -1.83
C GLY A 227 -12.36 0.33 -0.33
N LEU A 228 -11.76 1.23 0.48
CA LEU A 228 -11.72 1.07 1.94
C LEU A 228 -13.13 1.16 2.55
N GLU A 229 -13.97 2.08 2.08
CA GLU A 229 -15.37 2.19 2.48
C GLU A 229 -16.14 0.91 2.15
N LEU A 230 -15.99 0.38 0.93
CA LEU A 230 -16.60 -0.88 0.52
C LEU A 230 -16.18 -2.05 1.43
N LEU A 231 -14.89 -2.16 1.78
CA LEU A 231 -14.40 -3.19 2.71
C LEU A 231 -15.03 -3.10 4.11
N VAL A 232 -15.27 -1.88 4.59
CA VAL A 232 -15.86 -1.65 5.91
C VAL A 232 -17.38 -1.85 5.87
N ASP A 233 -18.06 -1.36 4.83
CA ASP A 233 -19.51 -1.43 4.68
C ASP A 233 -20.02 -2.87 4.48
N THR A 234 -19.26 -3.69 3.76
CA THR A 234 -19.55 -5.12 3.60
C THR A 234 -19.07 -5.98 4.79
N GLY A 235 -18.43 -5.38 5.79
CA GLY A 235 -17.90 -6.10 6.95
C GLY A 235 -16.61 -6.89 6.67
N LEU A 236 -16.12 -6.91 5.45
CA LEU A 236 -14.94 -7.67 5.03
C LEU A 236 -13.69 -7.24 5.82
N ALA A 237 -13.49 -5.92 6.04
CA ALA A 237 -12.38 -5.38 6.81
C ALA A 237 -12.32 -5.94 8.24
N GLY A 238 -13.46 -6.28 8.85
CA GLY A 238 -13.55 -6.83 10.20
C GLY A 238 -12.77 -8.14 10.40
N TYR A 239 -12.49 -8.87 9.34
CA TYR A 239 -11.81 -10.16 9.40
C TYR A 239 -10.28 -10.08 9.28
N PHE A 240 -9.74 -9.07 8.60
CA PHE A 240 -8.29 -8.95 8.39
C PHE A 240 -7.70 -7.63 8.91
N LEU A 241 -8.50 -6.55 9.02
CA LEU A 241 -8.11 -5.22 9.50
C LEU A 241 -9.20 -4.63 10.44
N PRO A 242 -9.58 -5.33 11.53
CA PRO A 242 -10.69 -4.92 12.41
C PRO A 242 -10.47 -3.57 13.09
N GLU A 243 -9.23 -3.09 13.16
CA GLU A 243 -8.92 -1.77 13.71
C GLU A 243 -9.57 -0.65 12.89
N LEU A 244 -9.75 -0.84 11.58
CA LEU A 244 -10.33 0.19 10.72
C LEU A 244 -11.83 0.41 10.96
N PRO A 245 -12.72 -0.60 10.91
CA PRO A 245 -14.13 -0.41 11.29
C PRO A 245 -14.33 -0.02 12.75
N ALA A 246 -13.41 -0.38 13.66
CA ALA A 246 -13.48 0.03 15.06
C ALA A 246 -13.32 1.55 15.25
N LEU A 247 -12.83 2.28 14.25
CA LEU A 247 -12.77 3.75 14.27
C LEU A 247 -14.15 4.40 14.06
N ARG A 248 -15.17 3.69 13.61
CA ARG A 248 -16.57 4.13 13.60
C ARG A 248 -17.07 4.18 15.03
N LEU A 249 -16.61 5.17 15.80
CA LEU A 249 -17.08 5.42 17.15
C LEU A 249 -18.50 5.94 17.07
N GLU A 250 -19.41 5.44 17.96
CA GLU A 250 -20.72 6.03 18.13
C GLU A 250 -20.57 7.53 18.36
N GLN A 251 -21.48 8.32 17.79
CA GLN A 251 -21.44 9.78 17.88
C GLN A 251 -21.28 10.22 19.34
N ASP A 252 -20.28 11.07 19.59
CA ASP A 252 -20.15 11.76 20.85
C ASP A 252 -21.41 12.63 21.04
N GLU A 253 -22.07 12.55 22.24
CA GLU A 253 -23.28 13.26 22.56
C GLU A 253 -23.18 14.79 22.41
N HIS A 254 -22.00 15.32 22.16
CA HIS A 254 -21.71 16.75 22.03
C HIS A 254 -21.45 17.27 20.60
N HIS A 255 -21.75 16.50 19.56
CA HIS A 255 -21.75 16.93 18.13
C HIS A 255 -20.48 17.61 17.60
N HIS A 256 -19.34 17.57 18.30
CA HIS A 256 -18.13 18.30 17.93
C HIS A 256 -17.00 17.43 17.40
N HIS A 257 -17.07 16.11 17.53
CA HIS A 257 -16.05 15.22 17.00
C HIS A 257 -16.51 14.60 15.70
N LYS A 258 -15.71 14.82 14.65
CA LYS A 258 -15.82 14.05 13.41
C LYS A 258 -15.65 12.58 13.78
N ASP A 259 -16.42 11.71 13.13
CA ASP A 259 -16.18 10.28 13.13
C ASP A 259 -14.68 10.02 12.81
N VAL A 260 -14.00 9.32 13.74
CA VAL A 260 -12.55 9.06 13.64
C VAL A 260 -12.23 8.25 12.37
N TYR A 261 -13.15 7.40 11.94
CA TYR A 261 -13.02 6.66 10.67
C TYR A 261 -12.96 7.61 9.47
N THR A 262 -13.94 8.50 9.33
CA THR A 262 -13.97 9.51 8.26
C THR A 262 -12.76 10.44 8.31
N HIS A 263 -12.30 10.79 9.52
CA HIS A 263 -11.08 11.56 9.71
C HIS A 263 -9.86 10.81 9.16
N SER A 264 -9.66 9.54 9.51
CA SER A 264 -8.52 8.72 9.05
C SER A 264 -8.49 8.57 7.53
N LEU A 265 -9.66 8.39 6.88
CA LEU A 265 -9.74 8.38 5.42
C LEU A 265 -9.37 9.74 4.81
N THR A 266 -9.77 10.84 5.44
CA THR A 266 -9.42 12.19 4.99
C THR A 266 -7.92 12.46 5.14
N VAL A 267 -7.31 12.02 6.24
CA VAL A 267 -5.85 12.12 6.46
C VAL A 267 -5.09 11.31 5.39
N LEU A 268 -5.57 10.13 5.05
CA LEU A 268 -4.99 9.34 3.97
C LEU A 268 -5.04 10.08 2.63
N GLU A 269 -6.18 10.65 2.23
CA GLU A 269 -6.31 11.40 0.98
C GLU A 269 -5.43 12.65 0.96
N GLN A 270 -5.37 13.39 2.06
CA GLN A 270 -4.48 14.54 2.20
C GLN A 270 -3.01 14.14 2.13
N SER A 271 -2.64 13.01 2.75
CA SER A 271 -1.28 12.46 2.67
C SER A 271 -0.88 12.12 1.24
N ILE A 272 -1.79 11.50 0.46
CA ILE A 272 -1.56 11.19 -0.96
C ILE A 272 -1.37 12.47 -1.78
N SER A 273 -2.20 13.50 -1.55
CA SER A 273 -2.07 14.78 -2.25
C SER A 273 -0.75 15.48 -1.94
N LEU A 274 -0.32 15.48 -0.67
CA LEU A 274 0.94 16.06 -0.24
C LEU A 274 2.14 15.25 -0.76
N GLU A 275 2.08 13.92 -0.73
CA GLU A 275 3.08 13.02 -1.30
C GLU A 275 3.32 13.34 -2.78
N GLN A 276 2.26 13.41 -3.58
CA GLN A 276 2.33 13.71 -5.01
C GLN A 276 2.85 15.14 -5.29
N SER A 277 2.47 16.11 -4.45
CA SER A 277 2.93 17.49 -4.56
C SER A 277 4.42 17.63 -4.26
N ARG A 278 4.93 16.90 -3.25
CA ARG A 278 6.35 16.95 -2.85
C ARG A 278 7.26 16.15 -3.79
N ASN A 279 6.77 15.02 -4.28
CA ASN A 279 7.54 14.09 -5.11
C ASN A 279 6.75 13.70 -6.37
N PRO A 280 6.58 14.62 -7.33
CA PRO A 280 5.83 14.33 -8.56
C PRO A 280 6.44 13.16 -9.33
N GLY A 281 5.61 12.16 -9.68
CA GLY A 281 6.03 11.01 -10.44
C GLY A 281 6.74 9.90 -9.65
N ALA A 282 6.91 10.06 -8.34
CA ALA A 282 7.40 8.98 -7.50
C ALA A 282 6.36 7.85 -7.34
N ALA A 283 6.85 6.64 -7.10
CA ALA A 283 5.98 5.52 -6.75
C ALA A 283 5.22 5.79 -5.43
N PRO A 284 3.98 5.28 -5.28
CA PRO A 284 3.19 5.45 -4.08
C PRO A 284 3.90 4.98 -2.80
N ASP A 285 3.97 5.83 -1.78
CA ASP A 285 4.59 5.51 -0.49
C ASP A 285 3.63 4.76 0.44
N VAL A 286 3.63 3.43 0.33
CA VAL A 286 2.73 2.56 1.11
C VAL A 286 2.97 2.68 2.62
N VAL A 287 4.20 2.98 3.07
CA VAL A 287 4.52 3.19 4.50
C VAL A 287 3.78 4.41 5.04
N LEU A 288 3.88 5.54 4.32
CA LEU A 288 3.16 6.77 4.66
C LEU A 288 1.65 6.55 4.67
N ARG A 289 1.11 5.89 3.63
CA ARG A 289 -0.32 5.67 3.47
C ARG A 289 -0.91 4.73 4.52
N LEU A 290 -0.16 3.68 4.91
CA LEU A 290 -0.51 2.83 6.05
C LEU A 290 -0.50 3.62 7.37
N ALA A 291 0.53 4.45 7.59
CA ALA A 291 0.59 5.28 8.78
C ALA A 291 -0.57 6.27 8.84
N ALA A 292 -0.91 6.92 7.72
CA ALA A 292 -2.04 7.83 7.61
C ALA A 292 -3.39 7.15 7.89
N LEU A 293 -3.60 5.95 7.35
CA LEU A 293 -4.83 5.19 7.59
C LEU A 293 -4.96 4.74 9.05
N LEU A 294 -3.85 4.39 9.70
CA LEU A 294 -3.82 3.71 11.01
C LEU A 294 -3.39 4.61 12.18
N HIS A 295 -3.10 5.91 11.95
CA HIS A 295 -2.54 6.78 13.01
C HIS A 295 -3.40 6.85 14.28
N ASP A 296 -4.71 6.77 14.11
CA ASP A 296 -5.71 6.91 15.17
C ASP A 296 -6.29 5.57 15.68
N VAL A 297 -5.79 4.41 15.24
CA VAL A 297 -6.35 3.10 15.65
C VAL A 297 -6.22 2.80 17.14
N GLY A 298 -5.46 3.60 17.88
CA GLY A 298 -5.39 3.54 19.33
C GLY A 298 -6.57 4.20 20.07
N LYS A 299 -7.34 5.07 19.41
CA LYS A 299 -8.42 5.86 20.04
C LYS A 299 -9.50 4.99 20.67
N PRO A 300 -10.05 3.95 20.02
CA PRO A 300 -11.07 3.11 20.66
C PRO A 300 -10.61 2.48 21.98
N ALA A 301 -9.34 2.03 22.05
CA ALA A 301 -8.78 1.39 23.23
C ALA A 301 -8.40 2.37 24.35
N THR A 302 -8.25 3.66 24.05
CA THR A 302 -7.82 4.71 25.00
C THR A 302 -8.93 5.68 25.36
N ARG A 303 -10.14 5.48 24.84
CA ARG A 303 -11.29 6.35 25.10
C ARG A 303 -11.62 6.40 26.58
N ARG A 304 -11.70 7.61 27.13
CA ARG A 304 -12.14 7.88 28.51
C ARG A 304 -13.13 9.01 28.54
N LEU A 305 -14.12 8.90 29.46
CA LEU A 305 -15.02 9.99 29.80
C LEU A 305 -14.38 10.78 30.93
N GLU A 306 -14.14 12.06 30.71
CA GLU A 306 -13.59 12.97 31.68
C GLU A 306 -14.69 13.61 32.55
N ALA A 307 -14.30 14.19 33.69
CA ALA A 307 -15.21 14.97 34.51
C ALA A 307 -15.77 16.16 33.68
N GLY A 308 -17.11 16.19 33.51
CA GLY A 308 -17.76 17.19 32.65
C GLY A 308 -18.23 16.67 31.28
N GLY A 309 -18.08 15.37 31.01
CA GLY A 309 -18.62 14.71 29.81
C GLY A 309 -17.75 14.81 28.57
N ALA A 310 -16.55 15.42 28.65
CA ALA A 310 -15.58 15.43 27.56
C ALA A 310 -14.95 14.04 27.34
N VAL A 311 -14.65 13.71 26.11
CA VAL A 311 -13.96 12.46 25.77
C VAL A 311 -12.48 12.75 25.54
N SER A 312 -11.59 11.94 26.12
CA SER A 312 -10.15 11.99 25.90
C SER A 312 -9.60 10.68 25.36
N PHE A 313 -8.44 10.75 24.68
CA PHE A 313 -7.77 9.62 24.06
C PHE A 313 -6.27 9.62 24.39
N HIS A 314 -5.94 9.75 25.69
CA HIS A 314 -4.54 9.84 26.12
C HIS A 314 -3.73 8.62 25.68
N HIS A 315 -2.53 8.87 25.11
CA HIS A 315 -1.58 7.86 24.64
C HIS A 315 -2.10 6.95 23.51
N HIS A 316 -3.07 7.43 22.70
CA HIS A 316 -3.54 6.65 21.54
C HIS A 316 -2.45 6.43 20.49
N ASP A 317 -1.47 7.30 20.40
CA ASP A 317 -0.25 7.18 19.60
C ASP A 317 0.54 5.92 19.96
N LEU A 318 0.87 5.73 21.24
CA LEU A 318 1.63 4.59 21.74
C LEU A 318 0.83 3.28 21.67
N VAL A 319 -0.45 3.34 21.99
CA VAL A 319 -1.36 2.17 21.91
C VAL A 319 -1.59 1.80 20.45
N GLY A 320 -1.83 2.79 19.58
CA GLY A 320 -2.01 2.61 18.14
C GLY A 320 -0.78 1.97 17.49
N ALA A 321 0.42 2.44 17.81
CA ALA A 321 1.66 1.84 17.32
C ALA A 321 1.76 0.35 17.67
N LYS A 322 1.43 -0.04 18.92
CA LYS A 322 1.44 -1.45 19.35
C LYS A 322 0.40 -2.30 18.62
N LEU A 323 -0.82 -1.80 18.45
CA LEU A 323 -1.89 -2.47 17.72
C LEU A 323 -1.48 -2.67 16.26
N THR A 324 -0.91 -1.64 15.63
CA THR A 324 -0.42 -1.68 14.25
C THR A 324 0.67 -2.74 14.07
N VAL A 325 1.67 -2.81 14.96
CA VAL A 325 2.70 -3.87 14.91
C VAL A 325 2.07 -5.27 14.95
N LYS A 326 1.11 -5.48 15.86
CA LYS A 326 0.40 -6.77 15.96
C LYS A 326 -0.34 -7.09 14.66
N ARG A 327 -1.06 -6.12 14.09
CA ARG A 327 -1.83 -6.29 12.86
C ARG A 327 -0.95 -6.55 11.65
N MET A 328 0.08 -5.74 11.44
CA MET A 328 0.97 -5.87 10.29
C MET A 328 1.74 -7.19 10.30
N ARG A 329 2.13 -7.69 11.49
CA ARG A 329 2.73 -9.03 11.62
C ARG A 329 1.73 -10.14 11.28
N ALA A 330 0.46 -10.00 11.70
CA ALA A 330 -0.58 -10.96 11.34
C ALA A 330 -0.84 -10.99 9.82
N LEU A 331 -0.73 -9.84 9.16
CA LEU A 331 -0.82 -9.70 7.70
C LEU A 331 0.51 -9.99 6.98
N LYS A 332 1.56 -10.43 7.68
CA LYS A 332 2.84 -10.80 7.09
C LYS A 332 3.60 -9.67 6.37
N PHE A 333 3.40 -8.41 6.80
CA PHE A 333 4.29 -7.33 6.37
C PHE A 333 5.72 -7.58 6.85
N ASP A 334 6.69 -7.12 6.08
CA ASP A 334 8.09 -7.21 6.48
C ASP A 334 8.39 -6.36 7.73
N ASN A 335 9.50 -6.70 8.41
CA ASN A 335 9.86 -6.06 9.66
C ASN A 335 10.20 -4.57 9.53
N GLN A 336 10.78 -4.16 8.39
CA GLN A 336 11.17 -2.78 8.18
C GLN A 336 9.92 -1.90 7.99
N THR A 337 9.04 -2.27 7.07
CA THR A 337 7.75 -1.61 6.85
C THR A 337 6.96 -1.51 8.16
N THR A 338 6.88 -2.62 8.92
CA THR A 338 6.16 -2.64 10.21
C THR A 338 6.74 -1.65 11.22
N LYS A 339 8.07 -1.56 11.34
CA LYS A 339 8.74 -0.63 12.25
C LYS A 339 8.54 0.83 11.84
N GLU A 340 8.64 1.13 10.55
CA GLU A 340 8.49 2.49 10.03
C GLU A 340 7.08 3.01 10.21
N VAL A 341 6.05 2.21 9.87
CA VAL A 341 4.64 2.58 10.07
C VAL A 341 4.35 2.82 11.56
N ALA A 342 4.75 1.89 12.43
CA ALA A 342 4.55 2.03 13.88
C ALA A 342 5.25 3.27 14.44
N ARG A 343 6.46 3.58 13.96
CA ARG A 343 7.20 4.77 14.40
C ARG A 343 6.54 6.06 13.98
N LEU A 344 6.02 6.13 12.76
CA LEU A 344 5.23 7.29 12.30
C LEU A 344 3.99 7.51 13.18
N ILE A 345 3.26 6.43 13.50
CA ILE A 345 2.10 6.50 14.39
C ILE A 345 2.50 6.96 15.80
N GLU A 346 3.59 6.47 16.36
CA GLU A 346 4.10 6.90 17.66
C GLU A 346 4.46 8.39 17.69
N LEU A 347 4.93 8.93 16.57
CA LEU A 347 5.44 10.29 16.49
C LEU A 347 4.41 11.34 16.02
N HIS A 348 3.23 10.92 15.50
CA HIS A 348 2.32 11.84 14.82
C HIS A 348 1.83 13.01 15.70
N LEU A 349 1.77 12.84 17.01
CA LEU A 349 1.37 13.91 17.95
C LEU A 349 2.51 14.86 18.35
N ARG A 350 3.75 14.53 18.02
CA ARG A 350 4.92 15.33 18.48
C ARG A 350 4.88 16.78 18.02
N PHE A 351 4.33 17.06 16.84
CA PHE A 351 4.21 18.42 16.31
C PHE A 351 3.30 19.34 17.13
N PHE A 352 2.26 18.81 17.78
CA PHE A 352 1.29 19.67 18.49
C PHE A 352 1.92 20.53 19.57
N GLY A 353 3.01 20.10 20.19
CA GLY A 353 3.78 20.91 21.14
C GLY A 353 4.49 22.13 20.50
N TYR A 354 4.67 22.15 19.18
CA TYR A 354 5.27 23.30 18.48
C TYR A 354 4.32 24.49 18.36
N THR A 355 3.01 24.22 18.26
CA THR A 355 1.98 25.27 18.11
C THR A 355 1.68 26.04 19.40
N ASP A 356 1.99 25.47 20.55
CA ASP A 356 1.70 26.05 21.86
C ASP A 356 2.83 26.95 22.40
N GLY A 357 3.98 26.99 21.72
CA GLY A 357 5.13 27.83 22.05
C GLY A 357 6.31 27.56 21.13
N ALA A 358 7.21 28.53 20.98
CA ALA A 358 8.42 28.32 20.18
C ALA A 358 9.29 27.23 20.81
N TRP A 359 9.53 26.14 20.08
CA TRP A 359 10.48 25.13 20.52
C TRP A 359 11.88 25.72 20.62
N THR A 360 12.66 25.24 21.57
CA THR A 360 14.10 25.48 21.62
C THR A 360 14.78 24.69 20.51
N ASP A 361 16.00 25.08 20.14
CA ASP A 361 16.81 24.31 19.18
C ASP A 361 17.03 22.87 19.63
N SER A 362 17.17 22.67 20.94
CA SER A 362 17.21 21.31 21.53
C SER A 362 15.96 20.48 21.22
N ALA A 363 14.77 21.08 21.33
CA ALA A 363 13.53 20.38 21.02
C ALA A 363 13.43 20.03 19.52
N VAL A 364 13.87 20.93 18.64
CA VAL A 364 13.94 20.68 17.19
C VAL A 364 14.94 19.55 16.87
N ARG A 365 16.12 19.56 17.48
CA ARG A 365 17.12 18.49 17.32
C ARG A 365 16.57 17.14 17.75
N ARG A 366 15.86 17.09 18.90
CA ARG A 366 15.21 15.85 19.38
C ARG A 366 14.14 15.35 18.42
N TYR A 367 13.31 16.24 17.88
CA TYR A 367 12.29 15.90 16.89
C TYR A 367 12.90 15.27 15.64
N VAL A 368 13.95 15.89 15.07
CA VAL A 368 14.68 15.39 13.91
C VAL A 368 15.35 14.03 14.22
N THR A 369 15.98 13.91 15.39
CA THR A 369 16.65 12.66 15.80
C THR A 369 15.65 11.52 16.00
N ASP A 370 14.52 11.80 16.63
CA ASP A 370 13.46 10.81 16.88
C ASP A 370 12.82 10.32 15.57
N ALA A 371 12.60 11.23 14.62
CA ALA A 371 12.04 10.88 13.30
C ALA A 371 13.08 10.16 12.41
N GLY A 372 14.34 10.58 12.48
CA GLY A 372 15.42 10.02 11.67
C GLY A 372 15.10 10.02 10.17
N PRO A 373 15.23 8.88 9.46
CA PRO A 373 14.95 8.79 8.02
C PRO A 373 13.47 8.93 7.67
N LEU A 374 12.58 8.95 8.67
CA LEU A 374 11.14 9.10 8.47
C LEU A 374 10.66 10.56 8.53
N LEU A 375 11.58 11.54 8.66
CA LEU A 375 11.23 12.93 8.90
C LEU A 375 10.29 13.50 7.83
N ASP A 376 10.57 13.27 6.55
CA ASP A 376 9.73 13.76 5.45
C ASP A 376 8.33 13.13 5.48
N ARG A 377 8.25 11.82 5.73
CA ARG A 377 6.97 11.12 5.92
C ARG A 377 6.19 11.65 7.12
N LEU A 378 6.90 11.94 8.21
CA LEU A 378 6.28 12.50 9.42
C LEU A 378 5.72 13.89 9.14
N HIS A 379 6.43 14.75 8.42
CA HIS A 379 5.94 16.06 8.01
C HIS A 379 4.68 15.97 7.15
N ILE A 380 4.63 15.03 6.18
CA ILE A 380 3.44 14.80 5.37
C ILE A 380 2.28 14.33 6.25
N LEU A 381 2.51 13.32 7.10
CA LEU A 381 1.48 12.75 7.96
C LEU A 381 0.87 13.80 8.89
N THR A 382 1.71 14.57 9.60
CA THR A 382 1.25 15.58 10.56
C THR A 382 0.55 16.76 9.89
N ARG A 383 1.00 17.18 8.69
CA ARG A 383 0.28 18.18 7.87
C ARG A 383 -1.07 17.67 7.41
N ALA A 384 -1.14 16.40 6.99
CA ALA A 384 -2.37 15.75 6.54
C ALA A 384 -3.39 15.58 7.68
N ASP A 385 -2.94 15.40 8.91
CA ASP A 385 -3.80 15.26 10.10
C ASP A 385 -4.56 16.55 10.45
N VAL A 386 -4.18 17.69 9.87
CA VAL A 386 -4.90 18.96 10.02
C VAL A 386 -6.17 18.97 9.19
N THR A 387 -7.27 18.48 9.74
CA THR A 387 -8.58 18.39 9.06
C THR A 387 -9.59 19.46 9.52
N THR A 388 -9.12 20.56 10.14
CA THR A 388 -10.00 21.61 10.67
C THR A 388 -10.71 22.38 9.56
N ARG A 389 -12.03 22.65 9.74
CA ARG A 389 -12.80 23.53 8.85
C ARG A 389 -12.54 25.02 9.14
N ASN A 390 -11.91 25.37 10.24
CA ASN A 390 -11.57 26.74 10.57
C ASN A 390 -10.36 27.19 9.75
N ARG A 391 -10.60 28.00 8.73
CA ARG A 391 -9.58 28.51 7.81
C ARG A 391 -8.41 29.20 8.52
N ARG A 392 -8.71 30.07 9.50
CA ARG A 392 -7.65 30.77 10.27
C ARG A 392 -6.77 29.81 11.07
N LYS A 393 -7.40 28.76 11.66
CA LYS A 393 -6.64 27.72 12.37
C LYS A 393 -5.79 26.89 11.39
N ALA A 394 -6.32 26.53 10.23
CA ALA A 394 -5.60 25.81 9.20
C ALA A 394 -4.39 26.59 8.68
N GLU A 395 -4.59 27.88 8.35
CA GLU A 395 -3.51 28.79 7.89
C GLU A 395 -2.41 28.94 8.96
N ARG A 396 -2.79 29.14 10.23
CA ARG A 396 -1.82 29.23 11.32
C ARG A 396 -1.01 27.95 11.48
N LEU A 397 -1.63 26.79 11.38
CA LEU A 397 -0.93 25.51 11.45
C LEU A 397 -0.01 25.32 10.25
N ALA A 398 -0.45 25.65 9.02
CA ALA A 398 0.39 25.59 7.84
C ALA A 398 1.66 26.44 7.99
N HIS A 399 1.53 27.69 8.46
CA HIS A 399 2.69 28.54 8.75
C HIS A 399 3.62 27.94 9.82
N ALA A 400 3.07 27.35 10.88
CA ALA A 400 3.88 26.69 11.91
C ALA A 400 4.67 25.49 11.36
N TYR A 401 4.11 24.72 10.44
CA TYR A 401 4.84 23.65 9.75
C TYR A 401 5.95 24.20 8.84
N ASP A 402 5.65 25.26 8.07
CA ASP A 402 6.64 25.89 7.19
C ASP A 402 7.80 26.46 8.00
N ASP A 403 7.51 27.12 9.13
CA ASP A 403 8.51 27.63 10.08
C ASP A 403 9.37 26.51 10.67
N LEU A 404 8.75 25.40 11.10
CA LEU A 404 9.50 24.25 11.63
C LEU A 404 10.44 23.65 10.57
N GLU A 405 9.96 23.43 9.34
CA GLU A 405 10.78 22.89 8.26
C GLU A 405 11.94 23.83 7.89
N ALA A 406 11.69 25.14 7.81
CA ALA A 406 12.73 26.14 7.57
C ALA A 406 13.78 26.14 8.69
N ARG A 407 13.34 26.07 9.95
CA ARG A 407 14.24 26.03 11.11
C ARG A 407 15.06 24.74 11.17
N ILE A 408 14.48 23.59 10.81
CA ILE A 408 15.22 22.33 10.68
C ILE A 408 16.32 22.47 9.63
N ALA A 409 16.01 23.07 8.46
CA ALA A 409 16.99 23.29 7.40
C ALA A 409 18.13 24.23 7.86
N GLU A 410 17.79 25.31 8.56
CA GLU A 410 18.78 26.25 9.11
C GLU A 410 19.71 25.57 10.14
N LEU A 411 19.15 24.76 11.04
CA LEU A 411 19.94 24.02 12.02
C LEU A 411 20.82 22.95 11.36
N ALA A 412 20.29 22.27 10.34
CA ALA A 412 21.05 21.26 9.58
C ALA A 412 22.24 21.87 8.86
N GLU A 413 22.08 23.07 8.27
CA GLU A 413 23.18 23.82 7.63
C GLU A 413 24.25 24.28 8.64
N LYS A 414 23.80 24.75 9.82
CA LYS A 414 24.73 25.26 10.86
C LYS A 414 25.48 24.14 11.60
N GLU A 415 24.86 22.98 11.79
CA GLU A 415 25.31 22.00 12.78
C GLU A 415 25.56 20.60 12.19
N GLU A 416 25.46 20.43 10.87
CA GLU A 416 25.54 19.10 10.24
C GLU A 416 24.66 18.04 10.99
N LEU A 417 23.42 18.37 11.31
CA LEU A 417 22.49 17.55 12.09
C LEU A 417 22.33 16.11 11.57
N ALA A 418 22.73 15.83 10.33
CA ALA A 418 22.74 14.50 9.75
C ALA A 418 23.73 13.54 10.44
N SER A 419 24.73 14.03 11.15
CA SER A 419 25.65 13.22 11.93
C SER A 419 25.04 12.91 13.31
N LYS A 420 24.32 11.80 13.42
CA LYS A 420 23.73 11.27 14.68
C LYS A 420 24.78 10.80 15.69
N ARG A 421 25.96 11.39 15.72
CA ARG A 421 27.06 10.94 16.58
C ARG A 421 27.39 12.04 17.58
N PRO A 422 27.64 11.72 18.85
CA PRO A 422 28.22 12.66 19.77
C PRO A 422 29.61 13.08 19.29
N ASP A 423 30.12 14.18 19.80
CA ASP A 423 31.41 14.74 19.41
C ASP A 423 32.60 13.78 19.70
N LEU A 424 32.38 12.76 20.52
CA LEU A 424 33.32 11.66 20.80
C LEU A 424 32.68 10.32 20.46
N ASP A 425 33.39 9.48 19.73
CA ASP A 425 32.99 8.11 19.46
C ASP A 425 33.32 7.14 20.63
N GLY A 426 32.84 5.90 20.52
CA GLY A 426 33.05 4.89 21.56
C GLY A 426 34.53 4.59 21.83
N THR A 427 35.39 4.65 20.82
CA THR A 427 36.83 4.43 20.96
C THR A 427 37.46 5.57 21.74
N ARG A 428 37.10 6.78 21.39
CA ARG A 428 37.62 7.97 22.09
C ARG A 428 37.15 8.07 23.55
N ILE A 429 35.88 7.66 23.81
CA ILE A 429 35.35 7.56 25.18
C ILE A 429 36.16 6.57 26.00
N MET A 430 36.47 5.39 25.46
CA MET A 430 37.28 4.38 26.13
C MET A 430 38.70 4.90 26.46
N GLU A 431 39.34 5.61 25.53
CA GLU A 431 40.65 6.22 25.73
C GLU A 431 40.63 7.26 26.85
N ILE A 432 39.63 8.17 26.82
CA ILE A 432 39.53 9.29 27.78
C ILE A 432 39.26 8.80 29.20
N LEU A 433 38.43 7.78 29.35
CA LEU A 433 37.97 7.24 30.65
C LEU A 433 38.75 6.00 31.13
N GLY A 434 39.66 5.46 30.30
CA GLY A 434 40.40 4.25 30.62
C GLY A 434 39.53 2.99 30.74
N LEU A 435 38.42 2.90 29.92
CA LEU A 435 37.47 1.82 30.02
C LEU A 435 37.70 0.74 28.95
N ALA A 436 37.37 -0.50 29.30
CA ALA A 436 37.21 -1.58 28.34
C ALA A 436 35.83 -1.52 27.67
N PRO A 437 35.66 -2.12 26.47
CA PRO A 437 34.34 -2.20 25.82
C PRO A 437 33.27 -2.81 26.76
N GLY A 438 32.18 -2.09 27.02
CA GLY A 438 31.17 -2.52 27.96
C GLY A 438 29.99 -1.56 28.12
N PRO A 439 29.03 -1.88 29.02
CA PRO A 439 27.84 -1.08 29.27
C PRO A 439 28.13 0.38 29.69
N GLU A 440 29.29 0.62 30.34
CA GLU A 440 29.71 1.94 30.81
C GLU A 440 30.03 2.88 29.65
N VAL A 441 30.66 2.36 28.59
CA VAL A 441 30.90 3.12 27.35
C VAL A 441 29.57 3.52 26.70
N GLY A 442 28.59 2.61 26.73
CA GLY A 442 27.23 2.89 26.22
C GLY A 442 26.50 3.96 27.05
N GLN A 443 26.75 4.05 28.34
CA GLN A 443 26.19 5.09 29.20
C GLN A 443 26.84 6.45 28.92
N ALA A 444 28.16 6.46 28.79
CA ALA A 444 28.93 7.66 28.45
C ALA A 444 28.54 8.21 27.06
N TYR A 445 28.36 7.29 26.08
CA TYR A 445 27.89 7.64 24.74
C TYR A 445 26.50 8.29 24.77
N ARG A 446 25.56 7.73 25.55
CA ARG A 446 24.23 8.31 25.71
C ARG A 446 24.25 9.68 26.37
N PHE A 447 25.06 9.86 27.41
CA PHE A 447 25.27 11.16 28.05
C PHE A 447 25.74 12.20 27.04
N LEU A 448 26.75 11.89 26.23
CA LEU A 448 27.28 12.81 25.22
C LEU A 448 26.27 13.10 24.09
N LEU A 449 25.45 12.11 23.74
CA LEU A 449 24.37 12.29 22.77
C LEU A 449 23.29 13.24 23.31
N GLU A 450 22.87 13.06 24.57
CA GLU A 450 21.93 13.97 25.24
C GLU A 450 22.49 15.39 25.30
N LEU A 451 23.76 15.53 25.68
CA LEU A 451 24.45 16.82 25.76
C LEU A 451 24.47 17.50 24.38
N ARG A 452 24.78 16.78 23.32
CA ARG A 452 24.75 17.30 21.95
C ARG A 452 23.35 17.73 21.51
N LEU A 453 22.32 16.98 21.90
CA LEU A 453 20.92 17.35 21.60
C LEU A 453 20.48 18.60 22.34
N GLU A 454 21.02 18.86 23.54
CA GLU A 454 20.69 20.02 24.35
C GLU A 454 21.49 21.29 23.95
N GLU A 455 22.79 21.16 23.84
CA GLU A 455 23.70 22.29 23.67
C GLU A 455 24.21 22.50 22.21
N GLY A 456 23.95 21.50 21.32
CA GLY A 456 24.50 21.48 19.95
C GLY A 456 25.89 20.86 19.89
N PRO A 457 26.60 21.00 18.75
CA PRO A 457 27.97 20.55 18.60
C PRO A 457 28.90 21.34 19.54
N LEU A 458 29.62 20.65 20.39
CA LEU A 458 30.52 21.24 21.38
C LEU A 458 32.00 21.22 20.96
N GLY A 459 32.35 20.33 20.03
CA GLY A 459 33.72 20.00 19.67
C GLY A 459 34.39 19.05 20.68
N GLU A 460 35.50 18.42 20.25
CA GLU A 460 36.17 17.35 21.01
C GLU A 460 36.66 17.81 22.41
N GLU A 461 37.21 19.02 22.51
CA GLU A 461 37.75 19.49 23.78
C GLU A 461 36.69 19.70 24.85
N VAL A 462 35.59 20.40 24.51
CA VAL A 462 34.48 20.68 25.45
C VAL A 462 33.74 19.37 25.78
N ALA A 463 33.49 18.53 24.81
CA ALA A 463 32.87 17.21 25.03
C ALA A 463 33.72 16.35 25.95
N THR A 464 35.05 16.34 25.81
CA THR A 464 35.98 15.64 26.70
C THR A 464 35.90 16.15 28.14
N GLN A 465 35.88 17.48 28.32
CA GLN A 465 35.74 18.08 29.64
C GLN A 465 34.44 17.67 30.30
N ARG A 466 33.31 17.84 29.61
CA ARG A 466 31.96 17.44 30.11
C ARG A 466 31.87 15.97 30.43
N LEU A 467 32.48 15.12 29.61
CA LEU A 467 32.51 13.67 29.83
C LEU A 467 33.25 13.33 31.14
N ARG A 468 34.40 13.95 31.41
CA ARG A 468 35.18 13.77 32.65
C ARG A 468 34.44 14.27 33.88
N GLU A 469 33.82 15.45 33.82
CA GLU A 469 33.00 16.01 34.88
C GLU A 469 31.83 15.08 35.25
N TRP A 470 31.11 14.65 34.22
CA TRP A 470 30.01 13.70 34.40
C TRP A 470 30.48 12.36 34.98
N TRP A 471 31.62 11.84 34.52
CA TRP A 471 32.18 10.59 35.02
C TRP A 471 32.62 10.70 36.48
N ALA A 472 33.18 11.80 36.86
CA ALA A 472 33.63 12.06 38.23
C ALA A 472 32.48 12.28 39.23
N SER A 473 31.29 12.60 38.77
CA SER A 473 30.10 12.83 39.59
C SER A 473 29.28 11.56 39.86
N ARG A 474 29.70 10.41 39.37
CA ARG A 474 29.05 9.08 39.54
C ARG A 474 29.61 8.33 40.76
#